data_808ca56dd034271e69841cbd1cc39d20
#
_entry.id   808ca56dd034271e69841cbd1cc39d20
#
_cell.length_a   1.000
_cell.length_b   1.000
_cell.length_c   1.000
_cell.angle_alpha   90.00
_cell.angle_beta   90.00
_cell.angle_gamma   90.00
#
_symmetry.space_group_name_H-M   'P 1'
#
loop_
_entity.id
_entity.type
_entity.pdbx_description
1 polymer ?
#
loop_
_entity_poly.entity_id
_entity_poly.type
_entity_poly.pdbx_seq_one_letter_code
_entity_poly.pdbx_strand_id
1 'polypeptide(L)'
;AGKEKPVFLVTHYPMLKGDVDNWYDVTDAVRPYNIRAFLGGHYHLNKFFSYDGIPGIINRSNLRGKEAIGGYNLYEITPDSLLVYEQKIGKEPQKWCSLSLVHSYYDKKGATDKYPDYSVNKEYPQVKEKWLVQTGIGIYCSPAIADKQVFVGDDMGFLTSYSLQKGKKQWSFHSGNRIVGTPAVTDGIVVFGSADKKIYALNANNGE
;
A
#
# COMPACT_ATOMS: atom_id res chain seq x y z
N ALA A 1 -14.16 9.47 -16.48
CA ALA A 1 -15.14 8.51 -16.99
C ALA A 1 -16.49 8.78 -16.34
N GLY A 2 -17.58 8.70 -17.12
CA GLY A 2 -18.93 8.82 -16.57
C GLY A 2 -19.26 7.66 -15.63
N LYS A 3 -20.23 7.82 -14.74
CA LYS A 3 -20.63 6.79 -13.78
C LYS A 3 -21.12 5.48 -14.43
N GLU A 4 -21.60 5.57 -15.67
CA GLU A 4 -22.23 4.46 -16.39
C GLU A 4 -21.25 3.52 -17.10
N LYS A 5 -20.07 3.99 -17.46
CA LYS A 5 -19.10 3.15 -18.15
C LYS A 5 -18.58 2.05 -17.21
N PRO A 6 -18.52 0.77 -17.67
CA PRO A 6 -17.96 -0.30 -16.86
C PRO A 6 -16.46 -0.03 -16.59
N VAL A 7 -16.05 -0.22 -15.35
CA VAL A 7 -14.70 0.03 -14.88
C VAL A 7 -14.16 -1.20 -14.16
N PHE A 8 -12.94 -1.59 -14.49
CA PHE A 8 -12.11 -2.49 -13.70
C PHE A 8 -11.05 -1.67 -12.99
N LEU A 9 -10.86 -1.89 -11.70
CA LEU A 9 -9.80 -1.28 -10.95
C LEU A 9 -8.64 -2.29 -10.82
N VAL A 10 -7.48 -1.91 -11.35
CA VAL A 10 -6.28 -2.76 -11.31
C VAL A 10 -5.31 -2.21 -10.29
N THR A 11 -4.92 -3.03 -9.32
CA THR A 11 -3.99 -2.67 -8.26
C THR A 11 -3.03 -3.82 -8.01
N HIS A 12 -1.82 -3.54 -7.49
CA HIS A 12 -0.94 -4.63 -7.08
C HIS A 12 -1.42 -5.25 -5.77
N TYR A 13 -1.62 -4.42 -4.73
CA TYR A 13 -2.13 -4.87 -3.45
C TYR A 13 -3.65 -5.03 -3.46
N PRO A 14 -4.19 -6.10 -2.85
CA PRO A 14 -5.62 -6.23 -2.61
C PRO A 14 -6.12 -5.09 -1.69
N MET A 15 -7.29 -4.55 -1.98
CA MET A 15 -7.93 -3.53 -1.13
C MET A 15 -8.55 -4.18 0.11
N LEU A 16 -7.72 -4.80 0.95
CA LEU A 16 -8.12 -5.53 2.16
C LEU A 16 -7.40 -5.00 3.39
N LYS A 17 -8.03 -5.20 4.55
CA LYS A 17 -7.39 -4.94 5.85
C LYS A 17 -6.15 -5.81 5.99
N GLY A 18 -5.01 -5.17 6.29
CA GLY A 18 -3.71 -5.81 6.42
C GLY A 18 -2.83 -5.72 5.18
N ASP A 19 -3.40 -5.44 4.01
CA ASP A 19 -2.66 -5.19 2.77
C ASP A 19 -2.57 -3.70 2.43
N VAL A 20 -3.66 -2.96 2.69
CA VAL A 20 -3.74 -1.51 2.47
C VAL A 20 -4.47 -0.86 3.65
N ASP A 21 -3.80 0.05 4.34
CA ASP A 21 -4.34 0.65 5.58
C ASP A 21 -5.63 1.44 5.35
N ASN A 22 -5.71 2.18 4.26
CA ASN A 22 -6.88 2.97 3.88
C ASN A 22 -7.74 2.32 2.78
N TRP A 23 -7.80 0.98 2.74
CA TRP A 23 -8.57 0.23 1.74
C TRP A 23 -10.03 0.70 1.63
N TYR A 24 -10.63 1.10 2.74
CA TYR A 24 -12.01 1.57 2.83
C TYR A 24 -12.22 2.91 2.11
N ASP A 25 -11.26 3.83 2.13
CA ASP A 25 -11.34 5.09 1.38
C ASP A 25 -11.41 4.83 -0.13
N VAL A 26 -10.63 3.84 -0.60
CA VAL A 26 -10.63 3.44 -2.02
C VAL A 26 -11.95 2.80 -2.40
N THR A 27 -12.44 1.84 -1.61
CA THR A 27 -13.72 1.17 -1.89
C THR A 27 -14.89 2.17 -1.86
N ASP A 28 -14.90 3.10 -0.91
CA ASP A 28 -15.92 4.15 -0.83
C ASP A 28 -15.87 5.11 -2.02
N ALA A 29 -14.68 5.52 -2.42
CA ALA A 29 -14.50 6.45 -3.54
C ALA A 29 -15.00 5.87 -4.88
N VAL A 30 -14.91 4.54 -5.07
CA VAL A 30 -15.31 3.90 -6.32
C VAL A 30 -16.76 3.44 -6.35
N ARG A 31 -17.45 3.31 -5.21
CA ARG A 31 -18.86 2.84 -5.14
C ARG A 31 -19.85 3.61 -6.03
N PRO A 32 -19.72 4.93 -6.22
CA PRO A 32 -20.64 5.68 -7.08
C PRO A 32 -20.47 5.37 -8.58
N TYR A 33 -19.46 4.57 -8.94
CA TYR A 33 -19.14 4.24 -10.33
C TYR A 33 -19.57 2.82 -10.66
N ASN A 34 -19.70 2.53 -11.96
CA ASN A 34 -20.03 1.20 -12.48
C ASN A 34 -18.79 0.28 -12.40
N ILE A 35 -18.34 -0.01 -11.16
CA ILE A 35 -17.22 -0.92 -10.90
C ILE A 35 -17.67 -2.36 -11.17
N ARG A 36 -16.90 -3.10 -11.95
CA ARG A 36 -17.16 -4.51 -12.27
C ARG A 36 -16.35 -5.47 -11.44
N ALA A 37 -15.08 -5.13 -11.23
CA ALA A 37 -14.21 -5.89 -10.35
C ALA A 37 -12.94 -5.11 -9.99
N PHE A 38 -12.35 -5.49 -8.86
CA PHE A 38 -10.94 -5.26 -8.58
C PHE A 38 -10.12 -6.41 -9.15
N LEU A 39 -9.00 -6.09 -9.81
CA LEU A 39 -8.04 -7.06 -10.32
C LEU A 39 -6.71 -6.79 -9.62
N GLY A 40 -6.29 -7.72 -8.77
CA GLY A 40 -5.10 -7.58 -7.92
C GLY A 40 -4.04 -8.64 -8.16
N GLY A 41 -2.90 -8.48 -7.53
CA GLY A 41 -1.78 -9.41 -7.49
C GLY A 41 -1.36 -9.76 -6.06
N HIS A 42 -0.08 -9.60 -5.77
CA HIS A 42 0.59 -9.70 -4.48
C HIS A 42 0.68 -11.12 -3.89
N TYR A 43 -0.39 -11.90 -3.84
CA TYR A 43 -0.40 -13.23 -3.23
C TYR A 43 0.13 -14.35 -4.14
N HIS A 44 0.40 -14.07 -5.41
CA HIS A 44 0.93 -15.01 -6.40
C HIS A 44 0.09 -16.28 -6.59
N LEU A 45 -1.19 -16.22 -6.29
CA LEU A 45 -2.14 -17.31 -6.45
C LEU A 45 -3.46 -16.81 -7.03
N ASN A 46 -4.27 -17.69 -7.58
CA ASN A 46 -5.61 -17.39 -8.03
C ASN A 46 -6.57 -17.46 -6.85
N LYS A 47 -7.25 -16.35 -6.57
CA LYS A 47 -8.26 -16.29 -5.52
C LYS A 47 -9.33 -15.26 -5.82
N PHE A 48 -10.57 -15.62 -5.50
CA PHE A 48 -11.69 -14.70 -5.54
C PHE A 48 -11.89 -14.05 -4.18
N PHE A 49 -12.15 -12.74 -4.17
CA PHE A 49 -12.43 -11.96 -2.96
C PHE A 49 -13.66 -11.09 -3.13
N SER A 50 -14.24 -10.70 -2.00
CA SER A 50 -15.16 -9.57 -1.91
C SER A 50 -14.44 -8.42 -1.21
N TYR A 51 -14.28 -7.31 -1.92
CA TYR A 51 -13.69 -6.08 -1.40
C TYR A 51 -14.81 -5.17 -0.92
N ASP A 52 -15.24 -5.35 0.30
CA ASP A 52 -16.34 -4.59 0.89
C ASP A 52 -17.61 -4.63 -0.01
N GLY A 53 -17.98 -5.85 -0.43
CA GLY A 53 -19.09 -6.13 -1.34
C GLY A 53 -18.75 -6.07 -2.84
N ILE A 54 -17.66 -5.41 -3.23
CA ILE A 54 -17.23 -5.34 -4.64
C ILE A 54 -16.44 -6.60 -4.99
N PRO A 55 -16.79 -7.33 -6.07
CA PRO A 55 -16.07 -8.54 -6.45
C PRO A 55 -14.63 -8.24 -6.86
N GLY A 56 -13.72 -9.15 -6.53
CA GLY A 56 -12.32 -9.02 -6.89
C GLY A 56 -11.62 -10.34 -7.15
N ILE A 57 -10.58 -10.26 -7.96
CA ILE A 57 -9.77 -11.38 -8.39
C ILE A 57 -8.31 -11.07 -8.07
N ILE A 58 -7.69 -11.96 -7.30
CA ILE A 58 -6.23 -11.99 -7.15
C ILE A 58 -5.67 -12.94 -8.19
N ASN A 59 -4.62 -12.48 -8.83
CA ASN A 59 -3.98 -13.18 -9.91
C ASN A 59 -2.73 -13.92 -9.46
N ARG A 60 -2.56 -15.11 -9.97
CA ARG A 60 -1.27 -15.78 -9.90
C ARG A 60 -0.20 -15.02 -10.71
N SER A 61 1.05 -15.32 -10.43
CA SER A 61 2.20 -14.81 -11.16
C SER A 61 3.04 -15.96 -11.74
N ASN A 62 4.05 -15.62 -12.51
CA ASN A 62 5.05 -16.59 -12.97
C ASN A 62 5.93 -17.15 -11.83
N LEU A 63 5.92 -16.55 -10.65
CA LEU A 63 6.53 -17.14 -9.47
C LEU A 63 5.79 -18.42 -9.12
N ARG A 64 6.53 -19.51 -9.07
CA ARG A 64 5.96 -20.85 -8.91
C ARG A 64 5.43 -21.12 -7.51
N GLY A 65 5.98 -20.44 -6.50
CA GLY A 65 5.69 -20.77 -5.11
C GLY A 65 6.03 -22.25 -4.85
N LYS A 66 5.03 -23.03 -4.45
CA LYS A 66 5.14 -24.47 -4.24
C LYS A 66 4.80 -25.30 -5.48
N GLU A 67 4.40 -24.66 -6.59
CA GLU A 67 4.03 -25.34 -7.83
C GLU A 67 5.25 -25.60 -8.72
N ALA A 68 5.20 -26.66 -9.49
CA ALA A 68 6.28 -27.03 -10.43
C ALA A 68 6.40 -26.05 -11.60
N ILE A 69 5.28 -25.42 -12.01
CA ILE A 69 5.17 -24.59 -13.21
C ILE A 69 4.52 -23.26 -12.85
N GLY A 70 5.12 -22.15 -13.29
CA GLY A 70 4.54 -20.82 -13.22
C GLY A 70 3.42 -20.61 -14.23
N GLY A 71 2.73 -19.47 -14.16
CA GLY A 71 1.66 -19.14 -15.08
C GLY A 71 1.12 -17.73 -14.87
N TYR A 72 0.08 -17.40 -15.63
CA TYR A 72 -0.60 -16.12 -15.60
C TYR A 72 -2.08 -16.31 -15.90
N ASN A 73 -2.86 -15.25 -15.78
CA ASN A 73 -4.28 -15.29 -16.14
C ASN A 73 -4.52 -14.58 -17.48
N LEU A 74 -5.39 -15.17 -18.28
CA LEU A 74 -5.98 -14.57 -19.46
C LEU A 74 -7.40 -14.11 -19.13
N TYR A 75 -7.76 -12.93 -19.60
CA TYR A 75 -9.07 -12.33 -19.40
C TYR A 75 -9.79 -12.20 -20.74
N GLU A 76 -10.98 -12.77 -20.81
CA GLU A 76 -11.89 -12.60 -21.92
C GLU A 76 -13.08 -11.77 -21.45
N ILE A 77 -13.33 -10.64 -22.09
CA ILE A 77 -14.43 -9.74 -21.78
C ILE A 77 -15.49 -9.90 -22.85
N THR A 78 -16.66 -10.37 -22.45
CA THR A 78 -17.86 -10.42 -23.27
C THR A 78 -18.80 -9.27 -22.89
N PRO A 79 -19.90 -9.03 -23.61
CA PRO A 79 -20.85 -7.98 -23.24
C PRO A 79 -21.44 -8.11 -21.84
N ASP A 80 -21.51 -9.31 -21.29
CA ASP A 80 -22.20 -9.64 -20.03
C ASP A 80 -21.31 -10.36 -19.00
N SER A 81 -20.10 -10.76 -19.37
CA SER A 81 -19.26 -11.61 -18.53
C SER A 81 -17.77 -11.28 -18.66
N LEU A 82 -17.04 -11.41 -17.55
CA LEU A 82 -15.60 -11.52 -17.49
C LEU A 82 -15.24 -12.98 -17.23
N LEU A 83 -14.57 -13.61 -18.20
CA LEU A 83 -14.10 -14.99 -18.08
C LEU A 83 -12.61 -14.97 -17.78
N VAL A 84 -12.16 -15.77 -16.81
CA VAL A 84 -10.76 -15.81 -16.38
C VAL A 84 -10.21 -17.22 -16.52
N TYR A 85 -9.14 -17.34 -17.28
CA TYR A 85 -8.46 -18.58 -17.54
C TYR A 85 -7.06 -18.56 -16.94
N GLU A 86 -6.70 -19.62 -16.26
CA GLU A 86 -5.32 -19.85 -15.83
C GLU A 86 -4.53 -20.45 -16.99
N GLN A 87 -3.43 -19.81 -17.35
CA GLN A 87 -2.47 -20.30 -18.33
C GLN A 87 -1.20 -20.74 -17.63
N LYS A 88 -0.89 -22.03 -17.67
CA LYS A 88 0.41 -22.60 -17.26
C LYS A 88 1.26 -22.91 -18.50
N ILE A 89 2.58 -22.78 -18.37
CA ILE A 89 3.50 -23.07 -19.49
C ILE A 89 3.32 -24.51 -19.96
N GLY A 90 3.10 -24.70 -21.27
CA GLY A 90 2.93 -26.02 -21.87
C GLY A 90 1.59 -26.70 -21.55
N LYS A 91 0.60 -25.96 -21.04
CA LYS A 91 -0.76 -26.44 -20.79
C LYS A 91 -1.77 -25.59 -21.55
N GLU A 92 -2.94 -26.17 -21.88
CA GLU A 92 -4.06 -25.42 -22.38
C GLU A 92 -4.65 -24.50 -21.28
N PRO A 93 -5.17 -23.32 -21.69
CA PRO A 93 -5.85 -22.43 -20.74
C PRO A 93 -7.02 -23.12 -20.04
N GLN A 94 -7.08 -23.02 -18.73
CA GLN A 94 -8.16 -23.59 -17.92
C GLN A 94 -9.00 -22.48 -17.33
N LYS A 95 -10.30 -22.46 -17.63
CA LYS A 95 -11.23 -21.52 -17.00
C LYS A 95 -11.33 -21.84 -15.50
N TRP A 96 -11.07 -20.85 -14.66
CA TRP A 96 -11.17 -21.03 -13.21
C TRP A 96 -12.19 -20.10 -12.54
N CYS A 97 -12.53 -18.97 -13.19
CA CYS A 97 -13.44 -17.98 -12.62
C CYS A 97 -14.25 -17.29 -13.72
N SER A 98 -15.45 -16.81 -13.37
CA SER A 98 -16.20 -15.87 -14.18
C SER A 98 -16.99 -14.90 -13.31
N LEU A 99 -17.13 -13.66 -13.78
CA LEU A 99 -17.95 -12.62 -13.16
C LEU A 99 -18.99 -12.10 -14.15
N SER A 100 -20.19 -11.84 -13.64
CA SER A 100 -21.18 -11.10 -14.42
C SER A 100 -20.77 -9.65 -14.56
N LEU A 101 -20.87 -9.11 -15.76
CA LEU A 101 -20.69 -7.70 -16.08
C LEU A 101 -22.01 -6.94 -16.21
N VAL A 102 -23.12 -7.58 -15.86
CA VAL A 102 -24.40 -6.88 -15.73
C VAL A 102 -24.27 -5.77 -14.72
N HIS A 103 -24.76 -4.58 -15.06
CA HIS A 103 -24.65 -3.38 -14.25
C HIS A 103 -25.16 -3.61 -12.81
N SER A 104 -24.32 -3.29 -11.86
CA SER A 104 -24.66 -3.38 -10.44
C SER A 104 -23.91 -2.29 -9.67
N TYR A 105 -24.60 -1.63 -8.76
CA TYR A 105 -24.00 -0.76 -7.77
C TYR A 105 -23.86 -1.52 -6.46
N TYR A 106 -22.69 -1.40 -5.85
CA TYR A 106 -22.38 -2.04 -4.58
C TYR A 106 -22.54 -1.02 -3.45
N ASP A 107 -23.63 -1.11 -2.70
CA ASP A 107 -23.90 -0.23 -1.57
C ASP A 107 -23.17 -0.70 -0.28
N LYS A 108 -23.12 0.18 0.72
CA LYS A 108 -22.50 -0.13 2.01
C LYS A 108 -23.26 -1.16 2.85
N LYS A 109 -24.50 -1.49 2.51
CA LYS A 109 -25.33 -2.45 3.29
C LYS A 109 -24.76 -3.87 3.28
N GLY A 110 -23.91 -4.18 2.32
CA GLY A 110 -23.15 -5.44 2.28
C GLY A 110 -21.77 -5.35 2.93
N ALA A 111 -21.33 -4.15 3.33
CA ALA A 111 -20.06 -3.95 4.01
C ALA A 111 -20.16 -4.44 5.46
N THR A 112 -19.25 -5.28 5.86
CA THR A 112 -19.09 -5.63 7.27
C THR A 112 -18.33 -4.51 7.98
N ASP A 113 -18.55 -4.31 9.28
CA ASP A 113 -17.85 -3.35 10.15
C ASP A 113 -16.33 -3.59 10.18
N LYS A 114 -15.66 -3.25 9.09
CA LYS A 114 -14.22 -3.48 8.91
C LYS A 114 -13.41 -2.19 8.95
N TYR A 115 -14.09 -1.05 9.11
CA TYR A 115 -13.43 0.23 9.27
C TYR A 115 -12.60 0.22 10.55
N PRO A 116 -11.42 0.83 10.55
CA PRO A 116 -10.63 0.96 11.77
C PRO A 116 -11.43 1.69 12.85
N ASP A 117 -11.42 1.14 14.05
CA ASP A 117 -12.02 1.81 15.22
C ASP A 117 -10.97 2.72 15.86
N TYR A 118 -11.17 4.01 15.73
CA TYR A 118 -10.32 5.05 16.35
C TYR A 118 -10.89 5.55 17.69
N SER A 119 -11.85 4.85 18.30
CA SER A 119 -12.48 5.28 19.56
C SER A 119 -11.46 5.40 20.70
N VAL A 120 -10.38 4.62 20.65
CA VAL A 120 -9.24 4.73 21.58
C VAL A 120 -8.69 6.17 21.69
N ASN A 121 -8.76 6.95 20.63
CA ASN A 121 -8.31 8.35 20.66
C ASN A 121 -9.12 9.22 21.63
N LYS A 122 -10.35 8.82 21.97
CA LYS A 122 -11.19 9.51 22.97
C LYS A 122 -10.72 9.29 24.38
N GLU A 123 -9.97 8.22 24.64
CA GLU A 123 -9.38 7.90 25.95
C GLU A 123 -8.17 8.78 26.25
N TYR A 124 -7.60 9.40 25.24
CA TYR A 124 -6.40 10.25 25.35
C TYR A 124 -6.64 11.67 24.81
N PRO A 125 -7.62 12.42 25.36
CA PRO A 125 -7.98 13.74 24.82
C PRO A 125 -6.88 14.80 24.99
N GLN A 126 -5.90 14.51 25.87
CA GLN A 126 -4.71 15.34 26.09
C GLN A 126 -3.68 15.21 24.95
N VAL A 127 -3.71 14.10 24.19
CA VAL A 127 -2.82 13.91 23.03
C VAL A 127 -3.31 14.77 21.89
N LYS A 128 -2.49 15.74 21.51
CA LYS A 128 -2.82 16.68 20.40
C LYS A 128 -1.68 16.71 19.41
N GLU A 129 -2.04 16.84 18.13
CA GLU A 129 -1.06 17.13 17.10
C GLU A 129 -0.34 18.44 17.43
N LYS A 130 0.97 18.38 17.49
CA LYS A 130 1.81 19.56 17.72
C LYS A 130 2.20 20.23 16.41
N TRP A 131 2.49 19.42 15.41
CA TRP A 131 2.77 19.81 14.03
C TRP A 131 2.67 18.59 13.12
N LEU A 132 2.46 18.84 11.86
CA LEU A 132 2.43 17.84 10.79
C LEU A 132 3.32 18.29 9.64
N VAL A 133 4.11 17.38 9.07
CA VAL A 133 4.88 17.61 7.86
C VAL A 133 4.44 16.59 6.82
N GLN A 134 3.93 17.07 5.70
CA GLN A 134 3.57 16.22 4.58
C GLN A 134 4.78 16.09 3.65
N THR A 135 5.40 14.91 3.62
CA THR A 135 6.62 14.66 2.85
C THR A 135 6.35 14.33 1.38
N GLY A 136 5.15 13.81 1.08
CA GLY A 136 4.81 13.28 -0.26
C GLY A 136 5.48 11.94 -0.60
N ILE A 137 6.27 11.37 0.32
CA ILE A 137 7.06 10.14 0.16
C ILE A 137 6.72 9.19 1.31
N GLY A 138 6.67 7.88 1.05
CA GLY A 138 6.40 6.87 2.07
C GLY A 138 7.50 6.82 3.15
N ILE A 139 7.08 6.71 4.40
CA ILE A 139 7.96 6.57 5.58
C ILE A 139 7.67 5.22 6.20
N TYR A 140 8.68 4.36 6.26
CA TYR A 140 8.59 3.01 6.83
C TYR A 140 9.38 2.84 8.12
N CYS A 141 10.35 3.72 8.38
CA CYS A 141 11.12 3.70 9.62
C CYS A 141 10.39 4.41 10.76
N SER A 142 10.67 4.03 11.98
CA SER A 142 10.29 4.86 13.15
C SER A 142 11.18 6.10 13.23
N PRO A 143 10.67 7.26 13.65
CA PRO A 143 11.50 8.43 13.89
C PRO A 143 12.43 8.22 15.08
N ALA A 144 13.67 8.72 15.00
CA ALA A 144 14.57 8.84 16.13
C ALA A 144 14.55 10.28 16.66
N ILE A 145 14.64 10.45 17.98
CA ILE A 145 14.60 11.78 18.61
C ILE A 145 15.85 11.95 19.50
N ALA A 146 16.60 13.01 19.26
CA ALA A 146 17.71 13.43 20.11
C ALA A 146 17.94 14.94 19.95
N ASP A 147 18.48 15.61 20.96
CA ASP A 147 18.93 17.01 20.92
C ASP A 147 17.94 18.01 20.29
N LYS A 148 16.64 17.83 20.62
CA LYS A 148 15.53 18.64 20.09
C LYS A 148 15.31 18.49 18.58
N GLN A 149 15.81 17.43 17.97
CA GLN A 149 15.62 17.07 16.57
C GLN A 149 14.88 15.73 16.44
N VAL A 150 14.21 15.57 15.30
CA VAL A 150 13.55 14.32 14.87
C VAL A 150 14.19 13.91 13.55
N PHE A 151 14.71 12.69 13.49
CA PHE A 151 15.38 12.12 12.31
C PHE A 151 14.48 11.08 11.68
N VAL A 152 14.21 11.22 10.39
CA VAL A 152 13.29 10.35 9.65
C VAL A 152 13.90 9.95 8.32
N GLY A 153 13.98 8.64 8.07
CA GLY A 153 14.34 8.10 6.76
C GLY A 153 13.09 7.88 5.89
N ASP A 154 13.23 7.95 4.59
CA ASP A 154 12.13 7.75 3.66
C ASP A 154 12.45 6.74 2.54
N ASP A 155 11.42 6.42 1.74
CA ASP A 155 11.50 5.43 0.67
C ASP A 155 12.28 5.91 -0.56
N MET A 156 12.59 7.20 -0.65
CA MET A 156 13.46 7.77 -1.69
C MET A 156 14.92 7.91 -1.25
N GLY A 157 15.25 7.50 0.00
CA GLY A 157 16.60 7.49 0.52
C GLY A 157 17.06 8.78 1.18
N PHE A 158 16.14 9.67 1.53
CA PHE A 158 16.49 10.83 2.32
C PHE A 158 16.43 10.52 3.81
N LEU A 159 17.49 10.83 4.53
CA LEU A 159 17.45 11.05 5.96
C LEU A 159 17.24 12.55 6.20
N THR A 160 16.13 12.91 6.81
CA THR A 160 15.81 14.32 7.08
C THR A 160 15.72 14.58 8.57
N SER A 161 16.34 15.66 9.01
CA SER A 161 16.21 16.19 10.37
C SER A 161 15.18 17.31 10.41
N TYR A 162 14.29 17.23 11.41
CA TYR A 162 13.27 18.24 11.70
C TYR A 162 13.43 18.74 13.14
N SER A 163 13.09 20.00 13.38
CA SER A 163 12.97 20.55 14.72
C SER A 163 11.84 19.85 15.51
N LEU A 164 12.13 19.28 16.67
CA LEU A 164 11.13 18.66 17.55
C LEU A 164 10.01 19.63 17.96
N GLN A 165 10.32 20.90 18.09
CA GLN A 165 9.34 21.90 18.54
C GLN A 165 8.38 22.37 17.45
N LYS A 166 8.84 22.50 16.20
CA LYS A 166 8.10 23.17 15.13
C LYS A 166 7.94 22.33 13.85
N GLY A 167 8.52 21.13 13.77
CA GLY A 167 8.53 20.34 12.54
C GLY A 167 9.30 20.99 11.37
N LYS A 168 10.06 22.07 11.64
CA LYS A 168 10.82 22.74 10.61
C LYS A 168 12.01 21.89 10.20
N LYS A 169 12.16 21.63 8.89
CA LYS A 169 13.32 20.94 8.31
C LYS A 169 14.60 21.70 8.68
N GLN A 170 15.59 20.97 9.19
CA GLN A 170 16.92 21.48 9.53
C GLN A 170 17.90 21.18 8.41
N TRP A 171 18.03 19.92 8.05
CA TRP A 171 18.87 19.44 6.97
C TRP A 171 18.29 18.15 6.36
N SER A 172 18.87 17.71 5.27
CA SER A 172 18.52 16.44 4.62
C SER A 172 19.76 15.90 3.93
N PHE A 173 20.01 14.61 4.09
CA PHE A 173 21.05 13.85 3.41
C PHE A 173 20.40 12.82 2.49
N HIS A 174 20.94 12.61 1.30
CA HIS A 174 20.45 11.61 0.36
C HIS A 174 21.44 10.44 0.27
N SER A 175 21.02 9.26 0.70
CA SER A 175 21.71 7.99 0.44
C SER A 175 21.39 7.48 -0.97
N GLY A 176 22.03 6.41 -1.41
CA GLY A 176 21.81 5.88 -2.76
C GLY A 176 20.51 5.12 -2.96
N ASN A 177 19.75 4.81 -1.88
CA ASN A 177 18.49 4.05 -1.93
C ASN A 177 17.69 4.25 -0.63
N ARG A 178 16.47 3.70 -0.58
CA ARG A 178 15.53 3.83 0.54
C ARG A 178 16.13 3.51 1.90
N ILE A 179 15.63 4.21 2.92
CA ILE A 179 15.99 4.05 4.33
C ILE A 179 14.77 3.46 5.04
N VAL A 180 14.82 2.18 5.40
CA VAL A 180 13.70 1.44 6.01
C VAL A 180 13.92 1.25 7.51
N GLY A 181 15.18 1.14 7.94
CA GLY A 181 15.56 0.96 9.33
C GLY A 181 15.49 2.27 10.11
N THR A 182 15.09 2.17 11.39
CA THR A 182 15.11 3.30 12.32
C THR A 182 16.54 3.81 12.53
N PRO A 183 16.81 5.11 12.38
CA PRO A 183 18.11 5.67 12.71
C PRO A 183 18.41 5.55 14.21
N ALA A 184 19.68 5.37 14.56
CA ALA A 184 20.17 5.51 15.94
C ALA A 184 20.91 6.83 16.08
N VAL A 185 20.71 7.52 17.22
CA VAL A 185 21.36 8.81 17.50
C VAL A 185 22.01 8.76 18.86
N THR A 186 23.29 9.09 18.92
CA THR A 186 24.05 9.22 20.18
C THR A 186 25.23 10.17 19.96
N ASP A 187 25.59 10.90 21.00
CA ASP A 187 26.81 11.74 21.03
C ASP A 187 26.96 12.67 19.82
N GLY A 188 25.85 13.23 19.33
CA GLY A 188 25.85 14.13 18.17
C GLY A 188 26.05 13.43 16.82
N ILE A 189 25.98 12.10 16.77
CA ILE A 189 26.09 11.29 15.56
C ILE A 189 24.77 10.57 15.30
N VAL A 190 24.27 10.62 14.06
CA VAL A 190 23.16 9.80 13.60
C VAL A 190 23.67 8.70 12.67
N VAL A 191 23.32 7.45 12.99
CA VAL A 191 23.71 6.25 12.24
C VAL A 191 22.48 5.59 11.65
N PHE A 192 22.53 5.19 10.38
CA PHE A 192 21.43 4.50 9.70
C PHE A 192 21.94 3.62 8.56
N GLY A 193 21.15 2.60 8.23
CA GLY A 193 21.38 1.73 7.08
C GLY A 193 20.53 2.15 5.89
N SER A 194 21.04 1.97 4.68
CA SER A 194 20.33 2.21 3.43
C SER A 194 20.29 0.92 2.58
N ALA A 195 19.26 0.77 1.76
CA ALA A 195 19.16 -0.34 0.81
C ALA A 195 20.19 -0.25 -0.34
N ASP A 196 21.02 0.78 -0.39
CA ASP A 196 22.22 0.87 -1.23
C ASP A 196 23.40 0.02 -0.70
N LYS A 197 23.15 -0.78 0.38
CA LYS A 197 24.11 -1.70 1.01
C LYS A 197 25.17 -0.98 1.86
N LYS A 198 24.91 0.25 2.30
CA LYS A 198 25.85 1.02 3.13
C LYS A 198 25.23 1.37 4.48
N ILE A 199 26.09 1.59 5.44
CA ILE A 199 25.78 2.22 6.72
C ILE A 199 26.42 3.61 6.71
N TYR A 200 25.65 4.60 7.10
CA TYR A 200 26.07 5.99 7.16
C TYR A 200 26.12 6.45 8.62
N ALA A 201 27.11 7.24 8.94
CA ALA A 201 27.23 7.96 10.19
C ALA A 201 27.46 9.44 9.87
N LEU A 202 26.54 10.30 10.30
CA LEU A 202 26.55 11.73 9.98
C LEU A 202 26.53 12.54 11.27
N ASN A 203 27.03 13.75 11.22
CA ASN A 203 26.84 14.73 12.29
C ASN A 203 25.36 15.07 12.40
N ALA A 204 24.77 14.85 13.59
CA ALA A 204 23.35 15.04 13.82
C ALA A 204 22.89 16.51 13.67
N ASN A 205 23.80 17.49 13.82
CA ASN A 205 23.44 18.91 13.75
C ASN A 205 23.33 19.43 12.30
N ASN A 206 24.16 18.93 11.37
CA ASN A 206 24.25 19.50 10.03
C ASN A 206 24.16 18.46 8.90
N GLY A 207 24.18 17.16 9.20
CA GLY A 207 24.04 16.08 8.21
C GLY A 207 25.31 15.80 7.38
N GLU A 208 26.48 16.27 7.82
CA GLU A 208 27.78 16.03 7.20
C GLU A 208 28.44 14.74 7.70
#